data_9a9afe2dad4521010302791b753b2e8c
#
_entry.id   9a9afe2dad4521010302791b753b2e8c
#
_cell.length_a   1.000
_cell.length_b   1.000
_cell.length_c   1.000
_cell.angle_alpha   90.00
_cell.angle_beta   90.00
_cell.angle_gamma   90.00
#
_symmetry.space_group_name_H-M   'P 1'
#
loop_
_entity.id
_entity.type
_entity.pdbx_description
1 polymer ?
#
loop_
_entity_poly.entity_id
_entity_poly.type
_entity_poly.pdbx_seq_one_letter_code
_entity_poly.pdbx_strand_id
1 'polypeptide(L)'
;MSRPAEIADAAISTLARDGMRGLTHRAVDRAAGLPEGSASYYFRTRQALLQATVERLAELDSTDMPPSTGMPPGTDMPPGTGIPPRTGLPAPPGQDLEAFTAAAARIVESWLTSGRERQLARYELALEATRRPELRQALVASGATIRAMVASQFAAAGVRQPGQRAADFVAFLDGLLFDQIAGAGTRKLTSAHLNAAIRALLAAVTGRG
;
A
#
# COMPACT_ATOMS: atom_id res chain seq x y z
N MET A 1 8.97 18.34 6.18
CA MET A 1 8.14 17.89 5.03
C MET A 1 8.32 18.88 3.90
N SER A 2 8.43 18.44 2.64
CA SER A 2 8.52 19.35 1.50
C SER A 2 7.15 19.94 1.15
N ARG A 3 7.10 21.11 0.53
CA ARG A 3 5.84 21.75 0.12
C ARG A 3 5.01 20.90 -0.85
N PRO A 4 5.59 20.21 -1.85
CA PRO A 4 4.85 19.28 -2.69
C PRO A 4 4.19 18.13 -1.91
N ALA A 5 4.87 17.55 -0.92
CA ALA A 5 4.33 16.50 -0.08
C ALA A 5 3.15 16.99 0.79
N GLU A 6 3.24 18.21 1.34
CA GLU A 6 2.15 18.83 2.10
C GLU A 6 0.91 19.05 1.24
N ILE A 7 1.09 19.50 -0.01
CA ILE A 7 -0.01 19.65 -0.97
C ILE A 7 -0.62 18.29 -1.34
N ALA A 8 0.21 17.25 -1.53
CA ALA A 8 -0.27 15.92 -1.84
C ALA A 8 -1.03 15.29 -0.65
N ASP A 9 -0.59 15.51 0.58
CA ASP A 9 -1.31 15.09 1.79
C ASP A 9 -2.68 15.79 1.89
N ALA A 10 -2.75 17.10 1.62
CA ALA A 10 -4.00 17.84 1.56
C ALA A 10 -4.92 17.36 0.42
N ALA A 11 -4.36 16.91 -0.70
CA ALA A 11 -5.12 16.32 -1.78
C ALA A 11 -5.72 14.96 -1.38
N ILE A 12 -4.98 14.13 -0.64
CA ILE A 12 -5.51 12.89 -0.06
C ILE A 12 -6.70 13.17 0.84
N SER A 13 -6.57 14.11 1.79
CA SER A 13 -7.65 14.49 2.71
C SER A 13 -8.87 15.06 1.97
N THR A 14 -8.63 15.87 0.92
CA THR A 14 -9.70 16.44 0.10
C THR A 14 -10.44 15.33 -0.67
N LEU A 15 -9.73 14.37 -1.24
CA LEU A 15 -10.34 13.22 -1.91
C LEU A 15 -11.19 12.38 -0.96
N ALA A 16 -10.67 12.08 0.22
CA ALA A 16 -11.38 11.27 1.20
C ALA A 16 -12.68 11.92 1.70
N ARG A 17 -12.66 13.24 1.87
CA ARG A 17 -13.81 14.00 2.40
C ARG A 17 -14.82 14.38 1.33
N ASP A 18 -14.35 14.90 0.20
CA ASP A 18 -15.17 15.59 -0.81
C ASP A 18 -15.25 14.81 -2.14
N GLY A 19 -14.56 13.66 -2.22
CA GLY A 19 -14.49 12.83 -3.41
C GLY A 19 -13.77 13.47 -4.59
N MET A 20 -13.80 12.78 -5.73
CA MET A 20 -13.11 13.25 -6.94
C MET A 20 -13.63 14.59 -7.46
N ARG A 21 -14.92 14.90 -7.26
CA ARG A 21 -15.51 16.18 -7.70
C ARG A 21 -15.03 17.36 -6.86
N GLY A 22 -14.79 17.13 -5.56
CA GLY A 22 -14.29 18.12 -4.63
C GLY A 22 -12.81 18.46 -4.82
N LEU A 23 -12.03 17.57 -5.43
CA LEU A 23 -10.61 17.79 -5.65
C LEU A 23 -10.35 18.88 -6.69
N THR A 24 -10.06 20.09 -6.21
CA THR A 24 -9.61 21.22 -7.03
C THR A 24 -8.37 21.83 -6.40
N HIS A 25 -7.52 22.53 -7.16
CA HIS A 25 -6.35 23.22 -6.61
C HIS A 25 -6.71 24.16 -5.46
N ARG A 26 -7.81 24.93 -5.60
CA ARG A 26 -8.30 25.84 -4.54
C ARG A 26 -8.77 25.09 -3.29
N ALA A 27 -9.41 23.92 -3.45
CA ALA A 27 -9.81 23.11 -2.30
C ALA A 27 -8.60 22.53 -1.57
N VAL A 28 -7.58 22.12 -2.33
CA VAL A 28 -6.32 21.62 -1.77
C VAL A 28 -5.53 22.73 -1.08
N ASP A 29 -5.43 23.93 -1.67
CA ASP A 29 -4.80 25.10 -1.01
C ASP A 29 -5.46 25.38 0.33
N ARG A 30 -6.79 25.38 0.36
CA ARG A 30 -7.57 25.60 1.60
C ARG A 30 -7.34 24.50 2.62
N ALA A 31 -7.32 23.25 2.20
CA ALA A 31 -7.09 22.10 3.08
C ALA A 31 -5.68 22.09 3.66
N ALA A 32 -4.70 22.56 2.90
CA ALA A 32 -3.30 22.71 3.32
C ALA A 32 -3.04 23.97 4.12
N GLY A 33 -4.00 24.89 4.26
CA GLY A 33 -3.78 26.20 4.89
C GLY A 33 -2.82 27.10 4.11
N LEU A 34 -2.74 26.93 2.79
CA LEU A 34 -1.83 27.64 1.89
C LEU A 34 -2.51 28.79 1.16
N PRO A 35 -1.75 29.82 0.74
CA PRO A 35 -2.25 30.86 -0.15
C PRO A 35 -2.81 30.26 -1.43
N GLU A 36 -3.90 30.87 -1.94
CA GLU A 36 -4.52 30.47 -3.21
C GLU A 36 -3.50 30.50 -4.36
N GLY A 37 -3.47 29.44 -5.16
CA GLY A 37 -2.51 29.29 -6.26
C GLY A 37 -1.27 28.46 -5.91
N SER A 38 -1.05 28.14 -4.64
CA SER A 38 0.11 27.34 -4.21
C SER A 38 0.12 25.96 -4.86
N ALA A 39 -1.00 25.24 -4.83
CA ALA A 39 -1.11 23.91 -5.46
C ALA A 39 -0.90 23.99 -6.97
N SER A 40 -1.44 25.01 -7.65
CA SER A 40 -1.25 25.20 -9.09
C SER A 40 0.19 25.60 -9.48
N TYR A 41 0.93 26.21 -8.58
CA TYR A 41 2.34 26.51 -8.81
C TYR A 41 3.18 25.23 -8.90
N TYR A 42 2.95 24.25 -7.99
CA TYR A 42 3.67 22.99 -7.98
C TYR A 42 3.09 21.97 -8.96
N PHE A 43 1.79 21.90 -9.07
CA PHE A 43 1.06 20.93 -9.91
C PHE A 43 0.15 21.68 -10.90
N ARG A 44 0.70 22.07 -12.04
CA ARG A 44 0.04 22.96 -13.01
C ARG A 44 -1.26 22.41 -13.61
N THR A 45 -1.44 21.10 -13.59
CA THR A 45 -2.64 20.45 -14.13
C THR A 45 -3.28 19.56 -13.07
N ARG A 46 -4.58 19.31 -13.21
CA ARG A 46 -5.29 18.32 -12.39
C ARG A 46 -4.64 16.93 -12.47
N GLN A 47 -4.14 16.57 -13.64
CA GLN A 47 -3.45 15.29 -13.84
C GLN A 47 -2.15 15.22 -13.01
N ALA A 48 -1.35 16.28 -13.02
CA ALA A 48 -0.13 16.33 -12.22
C ALA A 48 -0.44 16.23 -10.71
N LEU A 49 -1.52 16.89 -10.26
CA LEU A 49 -1.97 16.78 -8.87
C LEU A 49 -2.41 15.36 -8.53
N LEU A 50 -3.19 14.69 -9.39
CA LEU A 50 -3.61 13.29 -9.19
C LEU A 50 -2.41 12.34 -9.16
N GLN A 51 -1.46 12.52 -10.08
CA GLN A 51 -0.22 11.74 -10.13
C GLN A 51 0.56 11.86 -8.82
N ALA A 52 0.80 13.09 -8.36
CA ALA A 52 1.50 13.34 -7.10
C ALA A 52 0.74 12.76 -5.89
N THR A 53 -0.59 12.75 -5.93
CA THR A 53 -1.41 12.13 -4.87
C THR A 53 -1.22 10.61 -4.83
N VAL A 54 -1.17 9.93 -5.99
CA VAL A 54 -0.87 8.49 -6.07
C VAL A 54 0.54 8.18 -5.58
N GLU A 55 1.52 8.96 -6.00
CA GLU A 55 2.92 8.82 -5.56
C GLU A 55 3.04 8.98 -4.04
N ARG A 56 2.35 9.97 -3.49
CA ARG A 56 2.34 10.21 -2.04
C ARG A 56 1.67 9.08 -1.25
N LEU A 57 0.58 8.51 -1.75
CA LEU A 57 -0.03 7.32 -1.15
C LEU A 57 0.95 6.14 -1.14
N ALA A 58 1.70 5.93 -2.22
CA ALA A 58 2.70 4.87 -2.29
C ALA A 58 3.86 5.07 -1.30
N GLU A 59 4.32 6.32 -1.12
CA GLU A 59 5.33 6.66 -0.11
C GLU A 59 4.84 6.35 1.30
N LEU A 60 3.62 6.76 1.64
CA LEU A 60 3.01 6.52 2.94
C LEU A 60 2.82 5.03 3.22
N ASP A 61 2.39 4.26 2.22
CA ASP A 61 2.26 2.80 2.34
C ASP A 61 3.61 2.14 2.59
N SER A 62 4.65 2.60 1.89
CA SER A 62 6.01 2.06 2.09
C SER A 62 6.54 2.33 3.49
N THR A 63 6.10 3.43 4.12
CA THR A 63 6.47 3.76 5.51
C THR A 63 5.71 2.88 6.52
N ASP A 64 4.48 2.49 6.22
CA ASP A 64 3.67 1.62 7.09
C ASP A 64 4.14 0.15 7.06
N MET A 65 4.91 -0.22 6.04
CA MET A 65 5.40 -1.59 5.90
C MET A 65 6.59 -1.85 6.84
N PRO A 66 6.62 -3.01 7.54
CA PRO A 66 7.78 -3.36 8.32
C PRO A 66 9.01 -3.42 7.40
N PRO A 67 10.17 -2.91 7.86
CA PRO A 67 11.40 -3.02 7.09
C PRO A 67 11.60 -4.51 6.72
N SER A 68 11.83 -4.76 5.43
CA SER A 68 12.22 -6.10 4.97
C SER A 68 13.50 -6.47 5.74
N THR A 69 13.41 -7.41 6.66
CA THR A 69 14.54 -7.99 7.39
C THR A 69 15.45 -8.69 6.38
N GLY A 70 16.28 -7.94 5.68
CA GLY A 70 17.08 -8.53 4.61
C GLY A 70 18.18 -7.68 3.99
N MET A 71 18.29 -6.37 4.29
CA MET A 71 19.50 -5.63 3.90
C MET A 71 19.66 -4.35 4.70
N PRO A 72 20.74 -4.14 5.46
CA PRO A 72 21.05 -2.84 6.01
C PRO A 72 21.29 -1.84 4.86
N PRO A 73 20.76 -0.61 4.93
CA PRO A 73 21.09 0.42 3.96
C PRO A 73 22.58 0.78 4.11
N GLY A 74 23.33 0.68 3.02
CA GLY A 74 24.70 1.22 2.93
C GLY A 74 25.79 0.30 3.42
N THR A 75 26.12 -0.71 2.61
CA THR A 75 27.49 -1.21 2.57
C THR A 75 27.95 -1.12 1.12
N ASP A 76 28.73 -0.08 0.80
CA ASP A 76 29.59 -0.04 -0.38
C ASP A 76 30.52 -1.25 -0.30
N MET A 77 30.22 -2.29 -1.06
CA MET A 77 31.08 -3.46 -1.17
C MET A 77 32.05 -3.23 -2.33
N PRO A 78 33.37 -3.25 -2.09
CA PRO A 78 34.34 -3.18 -3.19
C PRO A 78 34.19 -4.43 -4.07
N PRO A 79 34.34 -4.31 -5.40
CA PRO A 79 34.26 -5.45 -6.30
C PRO A 79 35.46 -6.35 -6.10
N GLY A 80 35.27 -7.61 -5.71
CA GLY A 80 36.30 -8.62 -5.84
C GLY A 80 36.65 -9.50 -4.63
N THR A 81 35.80 -9.78 -3.70
CA THR A 81 36.04 -10.86 -2.74
C THR A 81 34.88 -11.85 -2.76
N GLY A 82 35.14 -12.99 -3.41
CA GLY A 82 34.22 -14.13 -3.41
C GLY A 82 34.11 -14.73 -2.00
N ILE A 83 33.12 -14.24 -1.24
CA ILE A 83 32.65 -14.92 -0.04
C ILE A 83 31.51 -15.83 -0.47
N PRO A 84 31.59 -17.15 -0.21
CA PRO A 84 30.47 -18.05 -0.53
C PRO A 84 29.22 -17.58 0.20
N PRO A 85 28.02 -17.75 -0.38
CA PRO A 85 26.79 -17.39 0.28
C PRO A 85 26.73 -18.13 1.61
N ARG A 86 26.65 -17.38 2.71
CA ARG A 86 26.36 -17.97 4.01
C ARG A 86 25.04 -18.71 3.87
N THR A 87 25.11 -20.01 3.91
CA THR A 87 23.96 -20.90 4.12
C THR A 87 23.41 -20.61 5.52
N GLY A 88 22.69 -19.50 5.65
CA GLY A 88 21.69 -19.40 6.68
C GLY A 88 20.65 -20.44 6.36
N LEU A 89 20.50 -21.46 7.19
CA LEU A 89 19.36 -22.37 7.10
C LEU A 89 18.09 -21.50 6.95
N PRO A 90 17.25 -21.74 5.92
CA PRO A 90 16.00 -21.03 5.81
C PRO A 90 15.22 -21.29 7.10
N ALA A 91 14.72 -20.23 7.73
CA ALA A 91 13.83 -20.37 8.87
C ALA A 91 12.71 -21.37 8.52
N PRO A 92 12.28 -22.21 9.46
CA PRO A 92 11.28 -23.23 9.16
C PRO A 92 10.05 -22.59 8.50
N PRO A 93 9.55 -23.13 7.38
CA PRO A 93 8.53 -22.48 6.55
C PRO A 93 7.23 -22.09 7.26
N GLY A 94 6.98 -22.59 8.47
CA GLY A 94 5.78 -22.29 9.25
C GLY A 94 5.87 -21.02 10.10
N GLN A 95 7.04 -20.66 10.62
CA GLN A 95 7.19 -19.49 11.51
C GLN A 95 7.13 -18.18 10.74
N ASP A 96 7.66 -18.14 9.53
CA ASP A 96 7.67 -16.94 8.70
C ASP A 96 6.25 -16.53 8.25
N LEU A 97 5.39 -17.51 7.94
CA LEU A 97 4.00 -17.23 7.54
C LEU A 97 3.14 -16.78 8.74
N GLU A 98 3.41 -17.23 9.95
CA GLU A 98 2.69 -16.77 11.13
C GLU A 98 3.09 -15.34 11.50
N ALA A 99 4.37 -15.03 11.50
CA ALA A 99 4.88 -13.67 11.67
C ALA A 99 4.35 -12.73 10.57
N PHE A 100 4.30 -13.20 9.33
CA PHE A 100 3.71 -12.47 8.20
C PHE A 100 2.21 -12.23 8.42
N THR A 101 1.43 -13.23 8.87
CA THR A 101 0.01 -13.08 9.19
C THR A 101 -0.22 -11.98 10.22
N ALA A 102 0.53 -12.01 11.32
CA ALA A 102 0.43 -11.02 12.38
C ALA A 102 0.81 -9.62 11.90
N ALA A 103 1.85 -9.50 11.07
CA ALA A 103 2.25 -8.22 10.47
C ALA A 103 1.18 -7.68 9.51
N ALA A 104 0.65 -8.52 8.62
CA ALA A 104 -0.42 -8.16 7.68
C ALA A 104 -1.68 -7.72 8.44
N ALA A 105 -2.05 -8.41 9.52
CA ALA A 105 -3.21 -8.04 10.33
C ALA A 105 -3.05 -6.66 10.96
N ARG A 106 -1.88 -6.34 11.52
CA ARG A 106 -1.60 -5.00 12.08
C ARG A 106 -1.66 -3.90 11.03
N ILE A 107 -1.14 -4.17 9.83
CA ILE A 107 -1.19 -3.21 8.72
C ILE A 107 -2.64 -2.96 8.31
N VAL A 108 -3.43 -4.02 8.10
CA VAL A 108 -4.85 -3.89 7.74
C VAL A 108 -5.64 -3.17 8.84
N GLU A 109 -5.38 -3.46 10.12
CA GLU A 109 -6.01 -2.76 11.25
C GLU A 109 -5.64 -1.27 11.26
N SER A 110 -4.39 -0.92 11.00
CA SER A 110 -3.96 0.46 10.83
C SER A 110 -4.71 1.16 9.68
N TRP A 111 -4.86 0.48 8.55
CA TRP A 111 -5.59 1.02 7.39
C TRP A 111 -7.10 1.17 7.63
N LEU A 112 -7.69 0.33 8.48
CA LEU A 112 -9.10 0.45 8.88
C LEU A 112 -9.33 1.57 9.91
N THR A 113 -8.30 2.02 10.61
CA THR A 113 -8.36 3.03 11.67
C THR A 113 -7.69 4.33 11.24
N SER A 114 -6.44 4.54 11.57
CA SER A 114 -5.69 5.76 11.29
C SER A 114 -5.45 6.00 9.79
N GLY A 115 -5.37 4.95 8.98
CA GLY A 115 -5.20 5.01 7.53
C GLY A 115 -6.49 5.06 6.73
N ARG A 116 -7.66 5.08 7.37
CA ARG A 116 -8.97 4.99 6.69
C ARG A 116 -9.16 6.08 5.63
N GLU A 117 -8.75 7.30 5.92
CA GLU A 117 -8.81 8.43 4.99
C GLU A 117 -7.97 8.17 3.72
N ARG A 118 -6.76 7.62 3.88
CA ARG A 118 -5.90 7.23 2.76
C ARG A 118 -6.53 6.15 1.88
N GLN A 119 -7.21 5.18 2.47
CA GLN A 119 -7.90 4.12 1.72
C GLN A 119 -9.09 4.67 0.94
N LEU A 120 -9.90 5.58 1.53
CA LEU A 120 -10.97 6.26 0.80
C LEU A 120 -10.43 7.03 -0.42
N ALA A 121 -9.37 7.83 -0.24
CA ALA A 121 -8.72 8.53 -1.35
C ALA A 121 -8.24 7.57 -2.44
N ARG A 122 -7.67 6.42 -2.06
CA ARG A 122 -7.24 5.38 -3.00
C ARG A 122 -8.40 4.82 -3.82
N TYR A 123 -9.55 4.54 -3.20
CA TYR A 123 -10.73 4.02 -3.91
C TYR A 123 -11.30 5.07 -4.86
N GLU A 124 -11.35 6.33 -4.48
CA GLU A 124 -11.72 7.43 -5.37
C GLU A 124 -10.79 7.48 -6.61
N LEU A 125 -9.49 7.40 -6.41
CA LEU A 125 -8.49 7.36 -7.49
C LEU A 125 -8.63 6.11 -8.36
N ALA A 126 -8.89 4.94 -7.77
CA ALA A 126 -9.06 3.70 -8.51
C ALA A 126 -10.30 3.73 -9.41
N LEU A 127 -11.41 4.28 -8.92
CA LEU A 127 -12.62 4.46 -9.72
C LEU A 127 -12.40 5.48 -10.86
N GLU A 128 -11.72 6.59 -10.60
CA GLU A 128 -11.38 7.57 -11.64
C GLU A 128 -10.42 7.00 -12.69
N ALA A 129 -9.50 6.13 -12.29
CA ALA A 129 -8.54 5.47 -13.16
C ALA A 129 -9.20 4.56 -14.22
N THR A 130 -10.44 4.12 -13.99
CA THR A 130 -11.21 3.39 -15.02
C THR A 130 -11.48 4.23 -16.27
N ARG A 131 -11.41 5.56 -16.15
CA ARG A 131 -11.66 6.55 -17.20
C ARG A 131 -10.40 7.31 -17.63
N ARG A 132 -9.25 7.10 -16.93
CA ARG A 132 -7.99 7.82 -17.16
C ARG A 132 -6.83 6.84 -17.25
N PRO A 133 -6.38 6.48 -18.46
CA PRO A 133 -5.30 5.50 -18.65
C PRO A 133 -3.99 5.85 -17.91
N GLU A 134 -3.62 7.15 -17.90
CA GLU A 134 -2.40 7.62 -17.24
C GLU A 134 -2.47 7.42 -15.72
N LEU A 135 -3.62 7.73 -15.11
CA LEU A 135 -3.84 7.50 -13.67
C LEU A 135 -3.82 6.00 -13.36
N ARG A 136 -4.39 5.18 -14.24
CA ARG A 136 -4.34 3.73 -14.11
C ARG A 136 -2.91 3.20 -14.13
N GLN A 137 -2.06 3.71 -15.02
CA GLN A 137 -0.64 3.32 -15.07
C GLN A 137 0.07 3.63 -13.75
N ALA A 138 -0.15 4.82 -13.18
CA ALA A 138 0.42 5.22 -11.90
C ALA A 138 -0.02 4.29 -10.76
N LEU A 139 -1.32 3.97 -10.67
CA LEU A 139 -1.85 3.05 -9.66
C LEU A 139 -1.32 1.61 -9.82
N VAL A 140 -1.20 1.12 -11.05
CA VAL A 140 -0.63 -0.20 -11.34
C VAL A 140 0.83 -0.26 -10.90
N ALA A 141 1.62 0.77 -11.20
CA ALA A 141 3.02 0.86 -10.78
C ALA A 141 3.16 0.89 -9.27
N SER A 142 2.37 1.72 -8.57
CA SER A 142 2.31 1.76 -7.11
C SER A 142 1.96 0.39 -6.50
N GLY A 143 0.90 -0.25 -6.97
CA GLY A 143 0.50 -1.57 -6.50
C GLY A 143 1.49 -2.70 -6.83
N ALA A 144 2.34 -2.54 -7.84
CA ALA A 144 3.35 -3.53 -8.19
C ALA A 144 4.40 -3.68 -7.08
N THR A 145 4.77 -2.59 -6.40
CA THR A 145 5.72 -2.60 -5.28
C THR A 145 5.23 -3.48 -4.13
N ILE A 146 3.98 -3.31 -3.72
CA ILE A 146 3.37 -4.11 -2.64
C ILE A 146 3.32 -5.59 -3.04
N ARG A 147 2.86 -5.89 -4.26
CA ARG A 147 2.80 -7.28 -4.77
C ARG A 147 4.17 -7.93 -4.84
N ALA A 148 5.20 -7.20 -5.30
CA ALA A 148 6.57 -7.71 -5.37
C ALA A 148 7.13 -8.02 -3.97
N MET A 149 6.85 -7.18 -2.99
CA MET A 149 7.26 -7.41 -1.61
C MET A 149 6.58 -8.65 -1.02
N VAL A 150 5.27 -8.80 -1.17
CA VAL A 150 4.55 -10.01 -0.71
C VAL A 150 5.06 -11.25 -1.45
N ALA A 151 5.33 -11.16 -2.76
CA ALA A 151 5.88 -12.25 -3.54
C ALA A 151 7.28 -12.68 -3.04
N SER A 152 8.12 -11.74 -2.63
CA SER A 152 9.42 -12.03 -2.04
C SER A 152 9.29 -12.81 -0.73
N GLN A 153 8.35 -12.41 0.15
CA GLN A 153 8.07 -13.13 1.41
C GLN A 153 7.54 -14.55 1.12
N PHE A 154 6.65 -14.70 0.16
CA PHE A 154 6.11 -16.00 -0.24
C PHE A 154 7.19 -16.90 -0.86
N ALA A 155 8.10 -16.33 -1.65
CA ALA A 155 9.23 -17.07 -2.20
C ALA A 155 10.17 -17.57 -1.09
N ALA A 156 10.50 -16.70 -0.10
CA ALA A 156 11.31 -17.07 1.06
C ALA A 156 10.66 -18.19 1.89
N ALA A 157 9.33 -18.19 1.98
CA ALA A 157 8.56 -19.26 2.65
C ALA A 157 8.37 -20.53 1.79
N GLY A 158 8.95 -20.60 0.57
CA GLY A 158 8.85 -21.74 -0.31
C GLY A 158 7.47 -21.94 -0.96
N VAL A 159 6.66 -20.88 -1.06
CA VAL A 159 5.35 -20.94 -1.72
C VAL A 159 5.53 -21.09 -3.23
N ARG A 160 4.81 -22.03 -3.84
CA ARG A 160 4.83 -22.22 -5.31
C ARG A 160 4.13 -21.06 -6.00
N GLN A 161 4.69 -20.60 -7.13
CA GLN A 161 4.15 -19.47 -7.91
C GLN A 161 3.97 -18.19 -7.07
N PRO A 162 5.00 -17.73 -6.36
CA PRO A 162 4.86 -16.69 -5.33
C PRO A 162 4.30 -15.38 -5.88
N GLY A 163 4.62 -15.01 -7.12
CA GLY A 163 4.09 -13.79 -7.76
C GLY A 163 2.58 -13.82 -7.95
N GLN A 164 2.04 -14.94 -8.46
CA GLN A 164 0.60 -15.10 -8.65
C GLN A 164 -0.13 -15.14 -7.30
N ARG A 165 0.39 -15.94 -6.36
CA ARG A 165 -0.18 -16.05 -5.02
C ARG A 165 -0.19 -14.74 -4.24
N ALA A 166 0.87 -13.93 -4.41
CA ALA A 166 0.93 -12.59 -3.85
C ALA A 166 -0.13 -11.66 -4.46
N ALA A 167 -0.34 -11.73 -5.77
CA ALA A 167 -1.37 -10.94 -6.43
C ALA A 167 -2.77 -11.33 -5.94
N ASP A 168 -3.06 -12.62 -5.81
CA ASP A 168 -4.33 -13.13 -5.26
C ASP A 168 -4.52 -12.66 -3.81
N PHE A 169 -3.49 -12.81 -2.98
CA PHE A 169 -3.53 -12.40 -1.57
C PHE A 169 -3.81 -10.92 -1.40
N VAL A 170 -3.10 -10.07 -2.14
CA VAL A 170 -3.30 -8.60 -2.09
C VAL A 170 -4.70 -8.24 -2.57
N ALA A 171 -5.22 -8.88 -3.62
CA ALA A 171 -6.58 -8.63 -4.10
C ALA A 171 -7.66 -9.03 -3.08
N PHE A 172 -7.48 -10.13 -2.36
CA PHE A 172 -8.40 -10.53 -1.28
C PHE A 172 -8.36 -9.57 -0.10
N LEU A 173 -7.17 -9.10 0.30
CA LEU A 173 -7.04 -8.09 1.36
C LEU A 173 -7.69 -6.77 0.96
N ASP A 174 -7.51 -6.34 -0.29
CA ASP A 174 -8.14 -5.13 -0.79
C ASP A 174 -9.68 -5.25 -0.80
N GLY A 175 -10.22 -6.41 -1.18
CA GLY A 175 -11.65 -6.70 -1.08
C GLY A 175 -12.19 -6.62 0.36
N LEU A 176 -11.43 -7.15 1.33
CA LEU A 176 -11.78 -7.08 2.75
C LEU A 176 -11.77 -5.63 3.26
N LEU A 177 -10.76 -4.86 2.88
CA LEU A 177 -10.65 -3.44 3.23
C LEU A 177 -11.79 -2.63 2.60
N PHE A 178 -12.05 -2.85 1.31
CA PHE A 178 -13.12 -2.16 0.59
C PHE A 178 -14.47 -2.40 1.25
N ASP A 179 -14.81 -3.65 1.59
CA ASP A 179 -16.07 -4.00 2.26
C ASP A 179 -16.26 -3.23 3.57
N GLN A 180 -15.18 -3.07 4.36
CA GLN A 180 -15.23 -2.37 5.64
C GLN A 180 -15.22 -0.83 5.52
N ILE A 181 -14.66 -0.28 4.47
CA ILE A 181 -14.44 1.17 4.33
C ILE A 181 -15.52 1.82 3.48
N ALA A 182 -15.87 1.21 2.36
CA ALA A 182 -16.74 1.77 1.32
C ALA A 182 -17.85 0.81 0.87
N GLY A 183 -17.76 -0.46 1.24
CA GLY A 183 -18.76 -1.47 0.90
C GLY A 183 -19.94 -1.52 1.86
N ALA A 184 -20.70 -2.61 1.79
CA ALA A 184 -21.88 -2.87 2.61
C ALA A 184 -21.56 -3.62 3.92
N GLY A 185 -20.30 -3.72 4.29
CA GLY A 185 -19.86 -4.44 5.50
C GLY A 185 -20.48 -3.87 6.76
N THR A 186 -21.33 -4.69 7.41
CA THR A 186 -22.00 -4.31 8.65
C THR A 186 -21.32 -4.84 9.90
N ARG A 187 -20.43 -5.83 9.72
CA ARG A 187 -19.74 -6.50 10.81
C ARG A 187 -18.46 -5.75 11.18
N LYS A 188 -18.35 -5.29 12.43
CA LYS A 188 -17.07 -4.78 12.93
C LYS A 188 -16.05 -5.92 13.00
N LEU A 189 -14.96 -5.77 12.28
CA LEU A 189 -13.83 -6.70 12.37
C LEU A 189 -13.06 -6.40 13.65
N THR A 190 -13.02 -7.37 14.56
CA THR A 190 -12.07 -7.34 15.68
C THR A 190 -10.69 -7.81 15.20
N SER A 191 -9.63 -7.46 15.91
CA SER A 191 -8.27 -7.94 15.62
C SER A 191 -8.22 -9.48 15.53
N ALA A 192 -8.99 -10.19 16.36
CA ALA A 192 -9.09 -11.65 16.32
C ALA A 192 -9.74 -12.16 15.01
N HIS A 193 -10.83 -11.54 14.58
CA HIS A 193 -11.48 -11.88 13.31
C HIS A 193 -10.57 -11.57 12.11
N LEU A 194 -9.87 -10.45 12.14
CA LEU A 194 -8.94 -10.06 11.09
C LEU A 194 -7.79 -11.05 10.96
N ASN A 195 -7.16 -11.43 12.08
CA ASN A 195 -6.11 -12.45 12.11
C ASN A 195 -6.60 -13.80 11.56
N ALA A 196 -7.81 -14.24 11.95
CA ALA A 196 -8.39 -15.48 11.46
C ALA A 196 -8.67 -15.42 9.95
N ALA A 197 -9.21 -14.30 9.44
CA ALA A 197 -9.46 -14.10 8.01
C ALA A 197 -8.16 -14.12 7.20
N ILE A 198 -7.13 -13.40 7.64
CA ILE A 198 -5.83 -13.36 6.95
C ILE A 198 -5.16 -14.74 6.97
N ARG A 199 -5.24 -15.46 8.08
CA ARG A 199 -4.73 -16.84 8.17
C ARG A 199 -5.44 -17.78 7.19
N ALA A 200 -6.77 -17.71 7.12
CA ALA A 200 -7.55 -18.48 6.16
C ALA A 200 -7.20 -18.13 4.71
N LEU A 201 -7.02 -16.85 4.40
CA LEU A 201 -6.57 -16.41 3.08
C LEU A 201 -5.18 -16.94 2.73
N LEU A 202 -4.23 -16.86 3.67
CA LEU A 202 -2.89 -17.41 3.48
C LEU A 202 -2.93 -18.91 3.22
N ALA A 203 -3.69 -19.67 4.02
CA ALA A 203 -3.86 -21.11 3.81
C ALA A 203 -4.42 -21.40 2.40
N ALA A 204 -5.45 -20.68 1.98
CA ALA A 204 -6.07 -20.84 0.66
C ALA A 204 -5.09 -20.53 -0.49
N VAL A 205 -4.37 -19.41 -0.43
CA VAL A 205 -3.46 -19.00 -1.52
C VAL A 205 -2.15 -19.78 -1.53
N THR A 206 -1.68 -20.29 -0.39
CA THR A 206 -0.42 -21.06 -0.31
C THR A 206 -0.61 -22.56 -0.47
N GLY A 207 -1.87 -23.06 -0.44
CA GLY A 207 -2.19 -24.50 -0.48
C GLY A 207 -1.72 -25.25 0.78
N ARG A 208 -1.59 -24.54 1.90
CA ARG A 208 -1.21 -25.08 3.21
C ARG A 208 -2.44 -24.98 4.12
N GLY A 209 -3.26 -26.00 4.09
CA GLY A 209 -4.40 -26.18 4.96
C GLY A 209 -4.23 -27.45 5.82
#